data_eb3652453f3cc9d540014a7aa7e90dfe
#
_entry.id   eb3652453f3cc9d540014a7aa7e90dfe
#
_cell.length_a   1.000
_cell.length_b   1.000
_cell.length_c   1.000
_cell.angle_alpha   90.00
_cell.angle_beta   90.00
_cell.angle_gamma   90.00
#
_symmetry.space_group_name_H-M   'P 1'
#
loop_
_entity.id
_entity.type
_entity.pdbx_description
1 polymer ?
#
loop_
_entity_poly.entity_id
_entity_poly.type
_entity_poly.pdbx_seq_one_letter_code
_entity_poly.pdbx_strand_id
1 'polypeptide(L)'
;HDQRLEPVDLQLLGTSASKQQRPGRDQAAQADRSDRPAGEQQHQDPDALLAQFPGAQGERLVQFAGSTADSVFDLINKHAMDVPHTRNGWIQGAHTAAGVAQVQHRAAQWAKHGVTGARALSGSETAALLGTDKYLGGWLDPRGGGIQPLSYARGLARAAMNAGASIYGQSPATALHRDGSSWRVETAQGASVRAERVVLCTNGYTGALWPGLARSVITPNSFQVATEPLPEAVANTLLPQGHVSSDTRQLLLYFRLDHQRRLIMGGRGPFREPSSPTDWAHLERVLGRMFPAAASAPIAYRWCGRVAITRDFLPHLHEPQPGLLINIGCMGRGIGLQTAMGRAMANYLLSGKADALPVPVTAVAKFPLHRFRQIYLSAIIAWYRMNDGGLA
;
A
#
# COMPACT_ATOMS: atom_id res chain seq x y z
N HIS A 1 -19.45 10.34 -21.08
CA HIS A 1 -19.06 8.92 -21.25
C HIS A 1 -18.54 8.41 -19.94
N ASP A 2 -19.41 7.66 -19.27
CA ASP A 2 -19.19 7.02 -17.98
C ASP A 2 -18.26 5.79 -18.22
N GLN A 3 -16.94 5.97 -18.14
CA GLN A 3 -16.02 4.86 -18.12
C GLN A 3 -15.90 4.36 -16.68
N ARG A 4 -16.75 3.41 -16.31
CA ARG A 4 -16.52 2.55 -15.14
C ARG A 4 -15.21 1.81 -15.38
N LEU A 5 -14.18 2.15 -14.63
CA LEU A 5 -12.92 1.41 -14.60
C LEU A 5 -13.19 0.07 -13.90
N GLU A 6 -13.36 -0.98 -14.68
CA GLU A 6 -13.36 -2.36 -14.18
C GLU A 6 -12.02 -2.70 -13.54
N PRO A 7 -11.99 -3.44 -12.42
CA PRO A 7 -10.73 -3.85 -11.81
C PRO A 7 -9.98 -4.81 -12.73
N VAL A 8 -8.74 -4.47 -13.06
CA VAL A 8 -7.84 -5.34 -13.83
C VAL A 8 -7.20 -6.33 -12.88
N ASP A 9 -7.64 -7.59 -12.91
CA ASP A 9 -6.98 -8.70 -12.23
C ASP A 9 -5.73 -9.10 -13.02
N LEU A 10 -4.54 -8.72 -12.53
CA LEU A 10 -3.26 -9.10 -13.12
C LEU A 10 -2.76 -10.41 -12.50
N GLN A 11 -2.73 -11.49 -13.26
CA GLN A 11 -2.10 -12.76 -12.87
C GLN A 11 -0.88 -13.03 -13.75
N LEU A 12 0.30 -13.12 -13.15
CA LEU A 12 1.56 -13.47 -13.82
C LEU A 12 1.85 -14.96 -13.65
N LEU A 13 2.01 -15.69 -14.74
CA LEU A 13 2.40 -17.09 -14.76
C LEU A 13 3.79 -17.24 -15.40
N GLY A 14 4.75 -17.82 -14.70
CA GLY A 14 6.09 -18.11 -15.20
C GLY A 14 6.40 -19.62 -15.22
N THR A 15 7.19 -20.07 -16.17
CA THR A 15 7.54 -21.49 -16.40
C THR A 15 8.97 -21.85 -16.04
N SER A 16 9.11 -23.08 -15.51
CA SER A 16 10.25 -24.06 -15.39
C SER A 16 11.44 -23.73 -14.46
N ALA A 17 11.92 -24.59 -13.73
CA ALA A 17 12.36 -25.89 -13.39
C ALA A 17 13.49 -25.93 -12.33
N SER A 18 13.46 -26.75 -11.38
CA SER A 18 14.38 -27.79 -10.92
C SER A 18 14.22 -28.11 -9.42
N LYS A 19 14.35 -29.40 -9.11
CA LYS A 19 14.17 -30.00 -7.79
C LYS A 19 15.33 -29.70 -6.86
N GLN A 20 15.06 -29.24 -5.61
CA GLN A 20 15.92 -29.49 -4.47
C GLN A 20 15.13 -29.63 -3.16
N GLN A 21 15.64 -30.45 -2.24
CA GLN A 21 15.04 -30.86 -0.98
C GLN A 21 14.96 -29.73 0.06
N ARG A 22 13.94 -29.80 0.92
CA ARG A 22 13.61 -28.85 1.98
C ARG A 22 14.41 -29.05 3.26
N PRO A 23 14.78 -28.00 3.99
CA PRO A 23 15.11 -28.08 5.42
C PRO A 23 13.84 -27.99 6.29
N GLY A 24 13.96 -28.55 7.51
CA GLY A 24 12.87 -28.78 8.46
C GLY A 24 12.22 -27.49 9.00
N ARG A 25 10.97 -27.68 9.45
CA ARG A 25 10.15 -26.68 10.12
C ARG A 25 10.67 -26.42 11.53
N ASP A 26 11.22 -25.24 11.79
CA ASP A 26 11.31 -24.72 13.14
C ASP A 26 10.14 -23.77 13.40
N GLN A 27 9.38 -24.08 14.46
CA GLN A 27 8.28 -23.27 14.95
C GLN A 27 8.82 -22.04 15.65
N ALA A 28 8.75 -20.87 14.99
CA ALA A 28 8.99 -19.60 15.65
C ALA A 28 7.84 -19.31 16.62
N ALA A 29 8.16 -19.13 17.88
CA ALA A 29 7.23 -18.87 18.98
C ALA A 29 6.37 -17.63 18.67
N GLN A 30 5.05 -17.81 18.64
CA GLN A 30 4.05 -16.75 18.64
C GLN A 30 4.02 -16.09 20.02
N ALA A 31 4.68 -14.94 20.17
CA ALA A 31 4.45 -14.09 21.32
C ALA A 31 3.04 -13.48 21.22
N ASP A 32 2.23 -13.71 22.25
CA ASP A 32 0.92 -13.11 22.42
C ASP A 32 1.08 -11.57 22.57
N ARG A 33 0.51 -10.80 21.62
CA ARG A 33 0.60 -9.34 21.56
C ARG A 33 -0.79 -8.71 21.44
N SER A 34 -1.69 -9.08 22.35
CA SER A 34 -3.07 -8.57 22.39
C SER A 34 -3.22 -7.14 22.92
N ASP A 35 -2.17 -6.51 23.48
CA ASP A 35 -2.27 -5.28 24.29
C ASP A 35 -1.72 -4.01 23.64
N ARG A 36 -1.68 -3.90 22.29
CA ARG A 36 -1.38 -2.61 21.66
C ARG A 36 -2.65 -1.88 21.30
N PRO A 37 -2.81 -0.58 21.68
CA PRO A 37 -3.96 0.20 21.29
C PRO A 37 -4.09 0.23 19.77
N ALA A 38 -5.28 -0.10 19.27
CA ALA A 38 -5.62 -0.08 17.86
C ALA A 38 -5.55 1.37 17.36
N GLY A 39 -4.43 1.78 16.79
CA GLY A 39 -4.28 3.13 16.27
C GLY A 39 -2.88 3.62 15.97
N GLU A 40 -1.86 2.97 16.46
CA GLU A 40 -0.48 3.41 16.19
C GLU A 40 0.01 2.92 14.83
N GLN A 41 0.07 3.84 13.86
CA GLN A 41 0.65 3.59 12.53
C GLN A 41 2.19 3.52 12.54
N GLN A 42 2.79 2.96 13.60
CA GLN A 42 4.26 2.89 13.78
C GLN A 42 4.91 1.69 13.10
N HIS A 43 4.22 1.02 12.22
CA HIS A 43 4.43 -0.39 11.90
C HIS A 43 5.62 -0.72 11.01
N GLN A 44 6.35 0.26 10.52
CA GLN A 44 7.52 0.03 9.68
C GLN A 44 8.67 1.01 10.00
N ASP A 45 8.66 1.58 11.18
CA ASP A 45 9.81 2.34 11.68
C ASP A 45 10.90 1.35 12.11
N PRO A 46 12.18 1.66 11.87
CA PRO A 46 13.29 0.74 12.10
C PRO A 46 13.28 0.08 13.48
N ASP A 47 13.12 0.86 14.54
CA ASP A 47 13.16 0.33 15.92
C ASP A 47 12.01 -0.67 16.18
N ALA A 48 10.82 -0.42 15.63
CA ALA A 48 9.68 -1.33 15.76
C ALA A 48 9.93 -2.65 15.00
N LEU A 49 10.51 -2.56 13.80
CA LEU A 49 10.86 -3.74 13.00
C LEU A 49 11.95 -4.59 13.67
N LEU A 50 13.00 -3.95 14.19
CA LEU A 50 14.10 -4.62 14.89
C LEU A 50 13.63 -5.25 16.21
N ALA A 51 12.74 -4.58 16.95
CA ALA A 51 12.12 -5.15 18.15
C ALA A 51 11.25 -6.37 17.85
N GLN A 52 10.54 -6.36 16.72
CA GLN A 52 9.66 -7.47 16.32
C GLN A 52 10.43 -8.63 15.70
N PHE A 53 11.50 -8.34 14.97
CA PHE A 53 12.35 -9.32 14.30
C PHE A 53 13.81 -9.08 14.69
N PRO A 54 14.27 -9.64 15.83
CA PRO A 54 15.66 -9.46 16.26
C PRO A 54 16.69 -10.06 15.28
N GLY A 55 17.86 -9.44 15.21
CA GLY A 55 18.99 -9.94 14.43
C GLY A 55 18.86 -9.73 12.92
N ALA A 56 19.52 -10.58 12.16
CA ALA A 56 19.67 -10.41 10.70
C ALA A 56 18.36 -10.31 9.92
N GLN A 57 17.27 -10.87 10.42
CA GLN A 57 15.97 -10.78 9.77
C GLN A 57 15.38 -9.36 9.90
N GLY A 58 15.48 -8.74 11.08
CA GLY A 58 15.04 -7.37 11.28
C GLY A 58 15.83 -6.38 10.44
N GLU A 59 17.15 -6.56 10.38
CA GLU A 59 18.01 -5.74 9.52
C GLU A 59 17.62 -5.84 8.05
N ARG A 60 17.39 -7.05 7.53
CA ARG A 60 16.88 -7.23 6.16
C ARG A 60 15.54 -6.55 5.95
N LEU A 61 14.64 -6.62 6.93
CA LEU A 61 13.31 -6.01 6.82
C LEU A 61 13.39 -4.47 6.85
N VAL A 62 14.28 -3.88 7.66
CA VAL A 62 14.53 -2.43 7.66
C VAL A 62 15.11 -1.99 6.30
N GLN A 63 16.10 -2.69 5.77
CA GLN A 63 16.67 -2.43 4.45
C GLN A 63 15.61 -2.56 3.35
N PHE A 64 14.79 -3.63 3.40
CA PHE A 64 13.70 -3.83 2.47
C PHE A 64 12.68 -2.68 2.53
N ALA A 65 12.21 -2.30 3.73
CA ALA A 65 11.29 -1.20 3.91
C ALA A 65 11.88 0.13 3.39
N GLY A 66 13.18 0.32 3.60
CA GLY A 66 13.93 1.48 3.15
C GLY A 66 14.07 1.61 1.64
N SER A 67 14.06 0.50 0.88
CA SER A 67 14.31 0.45 -0.56
C SER A 67 13.04 0.29 -1.42
N THR A 68 11.86 0.30 -0.82
CA THR A 68 10.61 0.04 -1.57
C THR A 68 10.30 1.09 -2.63
N ALA A 69 10.61 2.36 -2.38
CA ALA A 69 10.44 3.44 -3.35
C ALA A 69 11.43 3.29 -4.52
N ASP A 70 12.71 2.99 -4.24
CA ASP A 70 13.72 2.73 -5.25
C ASP A 70 13.28 1.64 -6.22
N SER A 71 12.70 0.56 -5.70
CA SER A 71 12.19 -0.54 -6.53
C SER A 71 11.20 -0.10 -7.61
N VAL A 72 10.39 0.92 -7.33
CA VAL A 72 9.43 1.48 -8.31
C VAL A 72 10.13 2.31 -9.36
N PHE A 73 10.95 3.27 -8.94
CA PHE A 73 11.65 4.19 -9.86
C PHE A 73 12.67 3.46 -10.72
N ASP A 74 13.37 2.45 -10.17
CA ASP A 74 14.29 1.60 -10.91
C ASP A 74 13.58 0.83 -12.04
N LEU A 75 12.37 0.27 -11.78
CA LEU A 75 11.60 -0.41 -12.82
C LEU A 75 11.09 0.56 -13.89
N ILE A 76 10.64 1.74 -13.50
CA ILE A 76 10.23 2.79 -14.45
C ILE A 76 11.40 3.09 -15.40
N ASN A 77 12.58 3.36 -14.83
CA ASN A 77 13.78 3.68 -15.62
C ASN A 77 14.27 2.48 -16.43
N LYS A 78 14.41 1.30 -15.81
CA LYS A 78 14.92 0.08 -16.47
C LYS A 78 14.13 -0.30 -17.70
N HIS A 79 12.80 -0.13 -17.66
CA HIS A 79 11.91 -0.53 -18.75
C HIS A 79 11.40 0.67 -19.55
N ALA A 80 11.99 1.86 -19.36
CA ALA A 80 11.57 3.11 -20.02
C ALA A 80 10.04 3.28 -20.03
N MET A 81 9.42 3.07 -18.87
CA MET A 81 7.95 3.12 -18.75
C MET A 81 7.46 4.56 -18.88
N ASP A 82 6.46 4.77 -19.73
CA ASP A 82 5.74 6.05 -19.81
C ASP A 82 4.82 6.23 -18.61
N VAL A 83 5.40 6.70 -17.51
CA VAL A 83 4.73 6.92 -16.22
C VAL A 83 5.04 8.33 -15.74
N PRO A 84 4.06 9.25 -15.76
CA PRO A 84 4.23 10.54 -15.11
C PRO A 84 4.56 10.35 -13.63
N HIS A 85 5.69 10.87 -13.18
CA HIS A 85 6.15 10.72 -11.81
C HIS A 85 7.01 11.87 -11.34
N THR A 86 7.11 12.04 -10.02
CA THR A 86 8.05 12.94 -9.35
C THR A 86 8.75 12.16 -8.24
N ARG A 87 10.04 12.44 -8.02
CA ARG A 87 10.81 11.84 -6.93
C ARG A 87 11.37 12.95 -6.01
N ASN A 88 10.46 13.81 -5.54
CA ASN A 88 10.82 15.00 -4.77
C ASN A 88 10.63 14.79 -3.25
N GLY A 89 10.35 13.56 -2.83
CA GLY A 89 10.14 13.20 -1.43
C GLY A 89 8.66 13.13 -1.04
N TRP A 90 8.47 12.51 0.13
CA TRP A 90 7.20 12.40 0.83
C TRP A 90 7.27 13.17 2.15
N ILE A 91 6.24 13.95 2.45
CA ILE A 91 6.13 14.70 3.71
C ILE A 91 4.98 14.12 4.52
N GLN A 92 5.26 13.73 5.77
CA GLN A 92 4.20 13.42 6.73
C GLN A 92 3.96 14.62 7.63
N GLY A 93 2.80 15.25 7.47
CA GLY A 93 2.37 16.39 8.29
C GLY A 93 1.86 15.94 9.66
N ALA A 94 2.31 16.61 10.72
CA ALA A 94 1.89 16.35 12.09
C ALA A 94 0.86 17.40 12.55
N HIS A 95 -0.35 16.97 12.89
CA HIS A 95 -1.46 17.85 13.23
C HIS A 95 -1.62 18.09 14.76
N THR A 96 -0.85 17.38 15.59
CA THR A 96 -0.83 17.50 17.05
C THR A 96 0.60 17.54 17.57
N ALA A 97 0.81 18.01 18.80
CA ALA A 97 2.12 17.99 19.45
C ALA A 97 2.67 16.56 19.60
N ALA A 98 1.83 15.59 19.93
CA ALA A 98 2.21 14.17 19.95
C ALA A 98 2.63 13.67 18.57
N GLY A 99 1.92 14.08 17.51
CA GLY A 99 2.30 13.80 16.11
C GLY A 99 3.65 14.41 15.74
N VAL A 100 3.96 15.63 16.21
CA VAL A 100 5.28 16.26 16.00
C VAL A 100 6.39 15.42 16.65
N ALA A 101 6.23 15.01 17.89
CA ALA A 101 7.21 14.14 18.57
C ALA A 101 7.40 12.80 17.81
N GLN A 102 6.31 12.20 17.32
CA GLN A 102 6.35 10.97 16.55
C GLN A 102 7.15 11.13 15.24
N VAL A 103 6.89 12.17 14.47
CA VAL A 103 7.59 12.37 13.18
C VAL A 103 9.05 12.77 13.38
N GLN A 104 9.39 13.50 14.46
CA GLN A 104 10.77 13.79 14.84
C GLN A 104 11.53 12.50 15.18
N HIS A 105 10.94 11.62 15.98
CA HIS A 105 11.52 10.32 16.31
C HIS A 105 11.73 9.46 15.07
N ARG A 106 10.74 9.41 14.16
CA ARG A 106 10.85 8.70 12.88
C ARG A 106 11.97 9.23 12.01
N ALA A 107 12.10 10.55 11.85
CA ALA A 107 13.17 11.18 11.10
C ALA A 107 14.55 10.78 11.65
N ALA A 108 14.71 10.80 12.98
CA ALA A 108 15.96 10.42 13.63
C ALA A 108 16.29 8.93 13.41
N GLN A 109 15.32 8.03 13.51
CA GLN A 109 15.53 6.60 13.25
C GLN A 109 16.02 6.36 11.81
N TRP A 110 15.32 6.91 10.80
CA TRP A 110 15.73 6.72 9.42
C TRP A 110 17.06 7.36 9.09
N ALA A 111 17.38 8.52 9.66
CA ALA A 111 18.71 9.12 9.54
C ALA A 111 19.81 8.21 10.11
N LYS A 112 19.57 7.60 11.29
CA LYS A 112 20.48 6.61 11.90
C LYS A 112 20.70 5.36 11.01
N HIS A 113 19.69 4.97 10.25
CA HIS A 113 19.75 3.88 9.27
C HIS A 113 20.22 4.33 7.87
N GLY A 114 20.91 5.48 7.78
CA GLY A 114 21.64 5.92 6.59
C GLY A 114 20.77 6.65 5.55
N VAL A 115 19.54 7.05 5.88
CA VAL A 115 18.72 7.84 4.95
C VAL A 115 19.16 9.29 4.98
N THR A 116 20.03 9.65 4.05
CA THR A 116 20.51 11.03 3.87
C THR A 116 19.36 11.95 3.49
N GLY A 117 19.23 13.09 4.20
CA GLY A 117 18.19 14.08 3.95
C GLY A 117 16.82 13.80 4.62
N ALA A 118 16.66 12.66 5.31
CA ALA A 118 15.53 12.45 6.19
C ALA A 118 15.62 13.44 7.37
N ARG A 119 14.63 14.33 7.51
CA ARG A 119 14.66 15.36 8.54
C ARG A 119 13.29 15.75 9.05
N ALA A 120 13.22 16.13 10.31
CA ALA A 120 12.05 16.78 10.87
C ALA A 120 11.89 18.19 10.28
N LEU A 121 10.64 18.64 10.20
CA LEU A 121 10.24 19.96 9.70
C LEU A 121 9.53 20.71 10.81
N SER A 122 9.82 22.00 10.94
CA SER A 122 9.02 22.94 11.74
C SER A 122 7.64 23.16 11.13
N GLY A 123 6.72 23.80 11.86
CA GLY A 123 5.40 24.15 11.33
C GLY A 123 5.49 25.08 10.11
N SER A 124 6.37 26.10 10.17
CA SER A 124 6.60 27.03 9.06
C SER A 124 7.19 26.37 7.82
N GLU A 125 8.19 25.47 7.98
CA GLU A 125 8.74 24.69 6.87
C GLU A 125 7.69 23.78 6.26
N THR A 126 6.89 23.10 7.11
CA THR A 126 5.82 22.21 6.65
C THR A 126 4.77 23.01 5.86
N ALA A 127 4.37 24.18 6.34
CA ALA A 127 3.42 25.04 5.65
C ALA A 127 3.97 25.53 4.30
N ALA A 128 5.23 25.93 4.24
CA ALA A 128 5.86 26.36 3.00
C ALA A 128 5.97 25.24 1.95
N LEU A 129 6.23 24.00 2.37
CA LEU A 129 6.37 22.85 1.47
C LEU A 129 5.04 22.24 1.04
N LEU A 130 4.00 22.32 1.88
CA LEU A 130 2.70 21.72 1.60
C LEU A 130 1.65 22.72 1.05
N GLY A 131 1.85 24.00 1.27
CA GLY A 131 0.87 25.05 0.88
C GLY A 131 -0.35 25.08 1.80
N THR A 132 -0.20 24.66 3.07
CA THR A 132 -1.27 24.67 4.08
C THR A 132 -0.69 24.83 5.48
N ASP A 133 -1.36 25.57 6.33
CA ASP A 133 -1.00 25.86 7.74
C ASP A 133 -1.59 24.87 8.75
N LYS A 134 -2.20 23.79 8.28
CA LYS A 134 -2.95 22.85 9.13
C LYS A 134 -2.07 21.84 9.88
N TYR A 135 -0.75 21.99 9.82
CA TYR A 135 0.21 21.10 10.49
C TYR A 135 1.14 21.89 11.41
N LEU A 136 1.40 21.35 12.58
CA LEU A 136 2.31 21.91 13.58
C LEU A 136 3.79 21.61 13.28
N GLY A 137 4.05 20.66 12.39
CA GLY A 137 5.35 20.19 11.96
C GLY A 137 5.22 19.02 11.02
N GLY A 138 6.33 18.39 10.67
CA GLY A 138 6.33 17.22 9.81
C GLY A 138 7.69 16.54 9.76
N TRP A 139 7.82 15.55 8.87
CA TRP A 139 9.11 15.06 8.45
C TRP A 139 9.14 14.81 6.95
N LEU A 140 10.29 15.04 6.37
CA LEU A 140 10.56 14.79 4.97
C LEU A 140 11.34 13.48 4.81
N ASP A 141 10.80 12.56 4.02
CA ASP A 141 11.51 11.39 3.49
C ASP A 141 11.87 11.63 2.02
N PRO A 142 13.14 11.86 1.70
CA PRO A 142 13.57 12.19 0.34
C PRO A 142 13.45 11.02 -0.65
N ARG A 143 13.31 9.79 -0.15
CA ARG A 143 13.17 8.58 -0.98
C ARG A 143 11.82 8.49 -1.67
N GLY A 144 10.79 9.13 -1.07
CA GLY A 144 9.42 9.11 -1.55
C GLY A 144 9.21 9.87 -2.85
N GLY A 145 8.00 9.75 -3.38
CA GLY A 145 7.57 10.46 -4.58
C GLY A 145 6.17 10.07 -5.00
N GLY A 146 5.70 10.71 -6.07
CA GLY A 146 4.40 10.46 -6.67
C GLY A 146 4.51 9.80 -8.04
N ILE A 147 3.60 8.91 -8.34
CA ILE A 147 3.48 8.32 -9.69
C ILE A 147 2.03 8.36 -10.14
N GLN A 148 1.80 8.21 -11.44
CA GLN A 148 0.48 7.90 -11.98
C GLN A 148 0.25 6.38 -11.91
N PRO A 149 -0.62 5.88 -10.99
CA PRO A 149 -0.67 4.45 -10.66
C PRO A 149 -1.10 3.56 -11.81
N LEU A 150 -2.07 3.99 -12.61
CA LEU A 150 -2.56 3.20 -13.75
C LEU A 150 -1.51 3.11 -14.86
N SER A 151 -0.80 4.21 -15.16
CA SER A 151 0.32 4.19 -16.11
C SER A 151 1.42 3.24 -15.64
N TYR A 152 1.70 3.21 -14.33
CA TYR A 152 2.67 2.28 -13.75
C TYR A 152 2.22 0.81 -13.90
N ALA A 153 0.97 0.50 -13.55
CA ALA A 153 0.44 -0.86 -13.70
C ALA A 153 0.48 -1.33 -15.17
N ARG A 154 0.10 -0.45 -16.10
CA ARG A 154 0.19 -0.73 -17.56
C ARG A 154 1.63 -0.87 -18.03
N GLY A 155 2.54 -0.06 -17.50
CA GLY A 155 3.98 -0.14 -17.76
C GLY A 155 4.56 -1.48 -17.32
N LEU A 156 4.24 -1.94 -16.10
CA LEU A 156 4.62 -3.25 -15.60
C LEU A 156 4.08 -4.38 -16.47
N ALA A 157 2.81 -4.30 -16.88
CA ALA A 157 2.20 -5.30 -17.75
C ALA A 157 2.93 -5.38 -19.12
N ARG A 158 3.22 -4.24 -19.75
CA ARG A 158 4.00 -4.21 -21.01
C ARG A 158 5.40 -4.78 -20.81
N ALA A 159 6.09 -4.40 -19.72
CA ALA A 159 7.42 -4.94 -19.43
C ALA A 159 7.40 -6.46 -19.22
N ALA A 160 6.39 -6.99 -18.55
CA ALA A 160 6.21 -8.43 -18.35
C ALA A 160 5.95 -9.14 -19.69
N MET A 161 5.07 -8.61 -20.54
CA MET A 161 4.80 -9.17 -21.88
C MET A 161 6.05 -9.14 -22.76
N ASN A 162 6.82 -8.07 -22.74
CA ASN A 162 8.09 -7.98 -23.47
C ASN A 162 9.12 -9.00 -22.97
N ALA A 163 9.01 -9.42 -21.71
CA ALA A 163 9.82 -10.51 -21.14
C ALA A 163 9.24 -11.92 -21.37
N GLY A 164 8.17 -12.04 -22.18
CA GLY A 164 7.57 -13.32 -22.55
C GLY A 164 6.39 -13.78 -21.69
N ALA A 165 5.92 -12.96 -20.73
CA ALA A 165 4.74 -13.32 -19.95
C ALA A 165 3.45 -13.14 -20.76
N SER A 166 2.51 -14.07 -20.61
CA SER A 166 1.14 -13.93 -21.14
C SER A 166 0.23 -13.33 -20.09
N ILE A 167 -0.54 -12.30 -20.45
CA ILE A 167 -1.48 -11.62 -19.56
C ILE A 167 -2.89 -11.77 -20.14
N TYR A 168 -3.80 -12.30 -19.32
CA TYR A 168 -5.20 -12.50 -19.67
C TYR A 168 -6.08 -11.61 -18.81
N GLY A 169 -6.58 -10.53 -19.39
CA GLY A 169 -7.61 -9.70 -18.79
C GLY A 169 -8.99 -10.38 -18.81
N GLN A 170 -9.91 -9.91 -17.98
CA GLN A 170 -11.30 -10.42 -17.89
C GLN A 170 -11.40 -11.93 -17.66
N SER A 171 -10.39 -12.52 -17.03
CA SER A 171 -10.27 -13.95 -16.79
C SER A 171 -10.20 -14.24 -15.28
N PRO A 172 -11.28 -13.98 -14.51
CA PRO A 172 -11.26 -14.20 -13.07
C PRO A 172 -11.05 -15.69 -12.76
N ALA A 173 -10.05 -15.98 -11.91
CA ALA A 173 -9.82 -17.31 -11.40
C ALA A 173 -10.91 -17.69 -10.40
N THR A 174 -11.55 -18.83 -10.60
CA THR A 174 -12.67 -19.32 -9.80
C THR A 174 -12.31 -20.51 -8.93
N ALA A 175 -11.31 -21.30 -9.32
CA ALA A 175 -10.85 -22.45 -8.55
C ALA A 175 -9.34 -22.69 -8.71
N LEU A 176 -8.76 -23.25 -7.64
CA LEU A 176 -7.38 -23.75 -7.59
C LEU A 176 -7.42 -25.20 -7.16
N HIS A 177 -6.92 -26.10 -8.00
CA HIS A 177 -6.86 -27.51 -7.71
C HIS A 177 -5.42 -27.99 -7.72
N ARG A 178 -5.07 -28.80 -6.72
CA ARG A 178 -3.83 -29.56 -6.74
C ARG A 178 -3.99 -30.74 -7.73
N ASP A 179 -3.06 -30.88 -8.65
CA ASP A 179 -3.07 -31.94 -9.68
C ASP A 179 -1.69 -32.58 -9.72
N GLY A 180 -1.50 -33.61 -8.88
CA GLY A 180 -0.21 -34.26 -8.66
C GLY A 180 0.84 -33.27 -8.12
N SER A 181 1.92 -33.06 -8.86
CA SER A 181 2.97 -32.07 -8.54
C SER A 181 2.67 -30.69 -9.05
N SER A 182 1.61 -30.49 -9.86
CA SER A 182 1.20 -29.24 -10.49
C SER A 182 -0.05 -28.65 -9.83
N TRP A 183 -0.41 -27.47 -10.29
CA TRP A 183 -1.64 -26.77 -9.98
C TRP A 183 -2.47 -26.58 -11.25
N ARG A 184 -3.78 -26.65 -11.13
CA ARG A 184 -4.73 -26.27 -12.15
C ARG A 184 -5.55 -25.09 -11.65
N VAL A 185 -5.47 -23.98 -12.40
CA VAL A 185 -6.24 -22.76 -12.16
C VAL A 185 -7.38 -22.73 -13.17
N GLU A 186 -8.61 -22.62 -12.70
CA GLU A 186 -9.81 -22.52 -13.55
C GLU A 186 -10.33 -21.09 -13.58
N THR A 187 -10.84 -20.66 -14.74
CA THR A 187 -11.45 -19.33 -14.94
C THR A 187 -12.95 -19.40 -15.05
N ALA A 188 -13.62 -18.28 -14.83
CA ALA A 188 -15.09 -18.17 -14.95
C ALA A 188 -15.60 -18.51 -16.37
N GLN A 189 -14.75 -18.38 -17.40
CA GLN A 189 -15.08 -18.69 -18.79
C GLN A 189 -14.84 -20.16 -19.15
N GLY A 190 -14.49 -21.01 -18.18
CA GLY A 190 -14.25 -22.42 -18.38
C GLY A 190 -12.85 -22.77 -18.92
N ALA A 191 -11.98 -21.78 -19.16
CA ALA A 191 -10.58 -22.05 -19.49
C ALA A 191 -9.81 -22.49 -18.22
N SER A 192 -8.73 -23.24 -18.44
CA SER A 192 -7.83 -23.62 -17.34
C SER A 192 -6.37 -23.50 -17.72
N VAL A 193 -5.53 -23.26 -16.71
CA VAL A 193 -4.07 -23.20 -16.85
C VAL A 193 -3.44 -24.20 -15.88
N ARG A 194 -2.49 -24.99 -16.36
CA ARG A 194 -1.64 -25.85 -15.49
C ARG A 194 -0.29 -25.18 -15.29
N ALA A 195 0.19 -25.18 -14.06
CA ALA A 195 1.48 -24.63 -13.69
C ALA A 195 2.09 -25.44 -12.53
N GLU A 196 3.42 -25.51 -12.47
CA GLU A 196 4.12 -26.11 -11.32
C GLU A 196 3.97 -25.25 -10.06
N ARG A 197 3.85 -23.94 -10.23
CA ARG A 197 3.74 -22.95 -9.15
C ARG A 197 2.67 -21.92 -9.48
N VAL A 198 1.97 -21.48 -8.45
CA VAL A 198 0.97 -20.41 -8.51
C VAL A 198 1.34 -19.33 -7.51
N VAL A 199 1.25 -18.08 -7.93
CA VAL A 199 1.38 -16.91 -7.04
C VAL A 199 0.03 -16.21 -6.95
N LEU A 200 -0.52 -16.08 -5.75
CA LEU A 200 -1.79 -15.40 -5.50
C LEU A 200 -1.53 -14.02 -4.90
N CYS A 201 -1.83 -12.95 -5.67
CA CYS A 201 -1.57 -11.56 -5.33
C CYS A 201 -2.84 -10.70 -5.31
N THR A 202 -3.97 -11.24 -4.87
CA THR A 202 -5.29 -10.58 -4.90
C THR A 202 -5.45 -9.49 -3.85
N ASN A 203 -4.60 -9.46 -2.83
CA ASN A 203 -4.50 -8.41 -1.80
C ASN A 203 -5.87 -7.96 -1.26
N GLY A 204 -6.23 -6.68 -1.35
CA GLY A 204 -7.50 -6.12 -0.85
C GLY A 204 -8.75 -6.62 -1.57
N TYR A 205 -8.59 -7.30 -2.70
CA TYR A 205 -9.68 -7.90 -3.49
C TYR A 205 -9.75 -9.42 -3.36
N THR A 206 -9.05 -9.97 -2.36
CA THR A 206 -9.05 -11.42 -2.15
C THR A 206 -10.44 -11.93 -1.81
N GLY A 207 -10.87 -12.97 -2.52
CA GLY A 207 -12.16 -13.62 -2.38
C GLY A 207 -12.06 -15.02 -1.77
N ALA A 208 -12.88 -15.95 -2.27
CA ALA A 208 -12.98 -17.32 -1.79
C ALA A 208 -11.99 -18.28 -2.44
N LEU A 209 -11.17 -17.83 -3.38
CA LEU A 209 -10.27 -18.68 -4.18
C LEU A 209 -9.33 -19.55 -3.31
N TRP A 210 -8.85 -19.00 -2.18
CA TRP A 210 -8.16 -19.78 -1.17
C TRP A 210 -8.91 -19.77 0.17
N PRO A 211 -9.21 -20.95 0.77
CA PRO A 211 -10.02 -21.05 1.97
C PRO A 211 -9.46 -20.27 3.17
N GLY A 212 -10.22 -19.31 3.66
CA GLY A 212 -9.86 -18.53 4.84
C GLY A 212 -8.99 -17.30 4.57
N LEU A 213 -8.42 -17.12 3.37
CA LEU A 213 -7.57 -15.99 3.04
C LEU A 213 -8.29 -14.64 3.18
N ALA A 214 -9.52 -14.52 2.68
CA ALA A 214 -10.32 -13.30 2.84
C ALA A 214 -10.58 -12.91 4.31
N ARG A 215 -10.41 -13.84 5.25
CA ARG A 215 -10.56 -13.59 6.68
C ARG A 215 -9.24 -13.23 7.37
N SER A 216 -8.12 -13.25 6.67
CA SER A 216 -6.81 -12.83 7.21
C SER A 216 -6.56 -11.33 7.08
N VAL A 217 -7.45 -10.59 6.42
CA VAL A 217 -7.35 -9.14 6.23
C VAL A 217 -8.66 -8.44 6.55
N ILE A 218 -8.54 -7.18 6.94
CA ILE A 218 -9.63 -6.20 6.93
C ILE A 218 -9.41 -5.30 5.72
N THR A 219 -10.46 -5.05 4.94
CA THR A 219 -10.36 -4.31 3.68
C THR A 219 -11.18 -3.01 3.70
N PRO A 220 -10.73 -1.97 4.44
CA PRO A 220 -11.37 -0.68 4.39
C PRO A 220 -11.21 -0.02 3.03
N ASN A 221 -12.19 0.78 2.65
CA ASN A 221 -12.15 1.58 1.45
C ASN A 221 -11.29 2.85 1.67
N SER A 222 -10.43 3.14 0.70
CA SER A 222 -9.68 4.36 0.55
C SER A 222 -10.37 5.21 -0.51
N PHE A 223 -11.00 6.29 -0.11
CA PHE A 223 -11.73 7.20 -0.98
C PHE A 223 -10.81 8.30 -1.48
N GLN A 224 -10.99 8.74 -2.72
CA GLN A 224 -10.21 9.81 -3.31
C GLN A 224 -11.09 10.71 -4.16
N VAL A 225 -10.72 12.00 -4.20
CA VAL A 225 -11.26 13.01 -5.11
C VAL A 225 -10.11 13.66 -5.87
N ALA A 226 -10.38 14.10 -7.09
CA ALA A 226 -9.47 14.94 -7.85
C ALA A 226 -10.24 16.15 -8.38
N THR A 227 -9.66 17.34 -8.26
CA THR A 227 -10.22 18.54 -8.85
C THR A 227 -10.06 18.54 -10.37
N GLU A 228 -10.75 19.44 -11.06
CA GLU A 228 -10.30 19.88 -12.38
C GLU A 228 -8.89 20.48 -12.28
N PRO A 229 -8.15 20.62 -13.40
CA PRO A 229 -6.84 21.26 -13.38
C PRO A 229 -6.92 22.65 -12.75
N LEU A 230 -6.12 22.88 -11.71
CA LEU A 230 -6.07 24.17 -11.04
C LEU A 230 -5.38 25.23 -11.92
N PRO A 231 -5.80 26.50 -11.83
CA PRO A 231 -5.06 27.60 -12.40
C PRO A 231 -3.60 27.58 -11.92
N GLU A 232 -2.67 27.94 -12.78
CA GLU A 232 -1.24 27.84 -12.47
C GLU A 232 -0.85 28.63 -11.21
N ALA A 233 -1.40 29.83 -11.04
CA ALA A 233 -1.17 30.64 -9.84
C ALA A 233 -1.59 29.95 -8.56
N VAL A 234 -2.65 29.16 -8.57
CA VAL A 234 -3.10 28.36 -7.41
C VAL A 234 -2.23 27.11 -7.25
N ALA A 235 -2.00 26.37 -8.33
CA ALA A 235 -1.20 25.13 -8.28
C ALA A 235 0.21 25.39 -7.74
N ASN A 236 0.84 26.52 -8.10
CA ASN A 236 2.18 26.88 -7.65
C ASN A 236 2.25 27.20 -6.14
N THR A 237 1.13 27.47 -5.47
CA THR A 237 1.10 27.62 -4.00
C THR A 237 0.91 26.31 -3.24
N LEU A 238 0.50 25.24 -3.94
CA LEU A 238 0.22 23.93 -3.37
C LEU A 238 1.35 22.98 -3.72
N LEU A 239 1.99 22.41 -2.69
CA LEU A 239 3.10 21.46 -2.91
C LEU A 239 4.14 21.99 -3.91
N PRO A 240 4.67 23.23 -3.75
CA PRO A 240 5.42 23.96 -4.78
C PRO A 240 6.68 23.23 -5.27
N GLN A 241 7.18 22.27 -4.50
CA GLN A 241 8.31 21.44 -4.88
C GLN A 241 7.89 20.04 -5.37
N GLY A 242 6.59 19.80 -5.60
CA GLY A 242 6.08 18.52 -6.13
C GLY A 242 6.16 17.36 -5.15
N HIS A 243 6.23 17.63 -3.85
CA HIS A 243 6.14 16.57 -2.83
C HIS A 243 4.78 15.87 -2.85
N VAL A 244 4.75 14.65 -2.36
CA VAL A 244 3.50 13.98 -1.99
C VAL A 244 3.37 14.00 -0.47
N SER A 245 2.15 13.98 0.05
CA SER A 245 1.93 14.10 1.49
C SER A 245 0.91 13.12 2.03
N SER A 246 1.12 12.75 3.28
CA SER A 246 0.10 12.20 4.16
C SER A 246 0.26 12.81 5.56
N ASP A 247 -0.62 12.44 6.51
CA ASP A 247 -0.53 13.02 7.84
C ASP A 247 -0.51 11.97 8.97
N THR A 248 -0.49 12.46 10.21
CA THR A 248 -0.46 11.63 11.43
C THR A 248 -1.85 11.33 12.00
N ARG A 249 -2.94 11.65 11.30
CA ARG A 249 -4.29 11.29 11.75
C ARG A 249 -4.51 9.80 11.71
N GLN A 250 -5.33 9.30 12.61
CA GLN A 250 -5.77 7.90 12.61
C GLN A 250 -6.62 7.61 11.36
N LEU A 251 -7.47 8.57 10.99
CA LEU A 251 -8.19 8.60 9.71
C LEU A 251 -7.36 9.40 8.69
N LEU A 252 -6.25 8.83 8.31
CA LEU A 252 -5.22 9.38 7.45
C LEU A 252 -5.78 10.20 6.28
N LEU A 253 -5.27 11.43 6.14
CA LEU A 253 -5.41 12.24 4.93
C LEU A 253 -4.11 12.15 4.12
N TYR A 254 -4.23 12.12 2.80
CA TYR A 254 -3.09 12.13 1.88
C TYR A 254 -3.46 12.93 0.64
N PHE A 255 -2.48 13.64 0.09
CA PHE A 255 -2.72 14.54 -1.03
C PHE A 255 -1.47 14.76 -1.87
N ARG A 256 -1.69 15.11 -3.13
CA ARG A 256 -0.66 15.47 -4.09
C ARG A 256 -1.24 16.27 -5.25
N LEU A 257 -0.41 16.95 -6.02
CA LEU A 257 -0.75 17.36 -7.36
C LEU A 257 -0.39 16.26 -8.37
N ASP A 258 -1.22 16.09 -9.39
CA ASP A 258 -0.85 15.26 -10.55
C ASP A 258 -0.13 16.12 -11.62
N HIS A 259 0.34 15.45 -12.69
CA HIS A 259 1.02 16.10 -13.81
C HIS A 259 0.14 17.08 -14.60
N GLN A 260 -1.16 17.06 -14.37
CA GLN A 260 -2.14 18.00 -14.97
C GLN A 260 -2.58 19.09 -14.00
N ARG A 261 -1.88 19.24 -12.88
CA ARG A 261 -2.19 20.20 -11.80
C ARG A 261 -3.54 19.96 -11.12
N ARG A 262 -4.05 18.73 -11.11
CA ARG A 262 -5.22 18.40 -10.30
C ARG A 262 -4.77 18.14 -8.86
N LEU A 263 -5.47 18.76 -7.92
CA LEU A 263 -5.29 18.41 -6.51
C LEU A 263 -6.03 17.10 -6.24
N ILE A 264 -5.29 16.06 -5.92
CA ILE A 264 -5.82 14.76 -5.50
C ILE A 264 -5.76 14.71 -3.99
N MET A 265 -6.91 14.43 -3.35
CA MET A 265 -7.00 14.21 -1.92
C MET A 265 -7.68 12.89 -1.62
N GLY A 266 -7.14 12.15 -0.69
CA GLY A 266 -7.70 10.88 -0.24
C GLY A 266 -7.79 10.76 1.28
N GLY A 267 -8.63 9.83 1.70
CA GLY A 267 -8.85 9.51 3.11
C GLY A 267 -9.75 8.29 3.27
N ARG A 268 -10.14 8.02 4.51
CA ARG A 268 -11.08 6.93 4.81
C ARG A 268 -12.50 7.35 4.47
N GLY A 269 -13.26 6.44 3.88
CA GLY A 269 -14.69 6.56 3.65
C GLY A 269 -15.49 5.42 4.30
N PRO A 270 -16.76 5.27 3.95
CA PRO A 270 -17.61 4.17 4.40
C PRO A 270 -17.01 2.80 4.08
N PHE A 271 -17.30 1.80 4.94
CA PHE A 271 -16.92 0.39 4.65
C PHE A 271 -17.70 -0.25 3.53
N ARG A 272 -18.92 0.27 3.24
CA ARG A 272 -19.71 -0.19 2.10
C ARG A 272 -19.13 0.34 0.79
N GLU A 273 -19.46 -0.31 -0.29
CA GLU A 273 -19.20 0.23 -1.61
C GLU A 273 -19.93 1.58 -1.78
N PRO A 274 -19.33 2.55 -2.46
CA PRO A 274 -19.96 3.84 -2.70
C PRO A 274 -21.21 3.69 -3.56
N SER A 275 -22.24 4.44 -3.23
CA SER A 275 -23.53 4.39 -3.92
C SER A 275 -23.94 5.72 -4.56
N SER A 276 -23.34 6.82 -4.12
CA SER A 276 -23.62 8.15 -4.66
C SER A 276 -22.43 9.10 -4.49
N PRO A 277 -22.34 10.20 -5.23
CA PRO A 277 -21.31 11.22 -5.07
C PRO A 277 -21.21 11.79 -3.66
N THR A 278 -22.31 11.78 -2.88
CA THR A 278 -22.31 12.27 -1.49
C THR A 278 -21.42 11.46 -0.55
N ASP A 279 -21.05 10.25 -0.92
CA ASP A 279 -20.11 9.43 -0.15
C ASP A 279 -18.70 10.07 -0.05
N TRP A 280 -18.35 10.96 -0.98
CA TRP A 280 -17.09 11.73 -0.99
C TRP A 280 -17.19 13.12 -0.37
N ALA A 281 -18.38 13.61 -0.01
CA ALA A 281 -18.59 14.97 0.49
C ALA A 281 -17.73 15.34 1.70
N HIS A 282 -17.33 14.37 2.53
CA HIS A 282 -16.40 14.60 3.64
C HIS A 282 -15.01 15.00 3.14
N LEU A 283 -14.49 14.36 2.08
CA LEU A 283 -13.18 14.70 1.50
C LEU A 283 -13.21 16.05 0.79
N GLU A 284 -14.30 16.38 0.09
CA GLU A 284 -14.47 17.68 -0.56
C GLU A 284 -14.47 18.81 0.45
N ARG A 285 -15.14 18.64 1.60
CA ARG A 285 -15.11 19.62 2.70
C ARG A 285 -13.70 19.75 3.29
N VAL A 286 -13.00 18.62 3.49
CA VAL A 286 -11.63 18.64 4.01
C VAL A 286 -10.68 19.32 3.02
N LEU A 287 -10.80 19.04 1.72
CA LEU A 287 -10.02 19.70 0.67
C LEU A 287 -10.14 21.21 0.77
N GLY A 288 -11.37 21.75 0.84
CA GLY A 288 -11.60 23.18 0.95
C GLY A 288 -11.06 23.80 2.25
N ARG A 289 -11.09 23.04 3.38
CA ARG A 289 -10.51 23.50 4.66
C ARG A 289 -8.98 23.48 4.66
N MET A 290 -8.40 22.46 4.01
CA MET A 290 -6.94 22.34 3.90
C MET A 290 -6.33 23.33 2.91
N PHE A 291 -7.03 23.57 1.81
CA PHE A 291 -6.57 24.37 0.69
C PHE A 291 -7.66 25.36 0.25
N PRO A 292 -7.86 26.48 0.97
CA PRO A 292 -8.91 27.45 0.64
C PRO A 292 -8.81 28.00 -0.78
N ALA A 293 -7.59 28.17 -1.32
CA ALA A 293 -7.36 28.62 -2.69
C ALA A 293 -7.88 27.64 -3.76
N ALA A 294 -8.05 26.36 -3.43
CA ALA A 294 -8.60 25.33 -4.31
C ALA A 294 -10.06 24.97 -3.97
N ALA A 295 -10.68 25.60 -2.96
CA ALA A 295 -12.00 25.21 -2.44
C ALA A 295 -13.13 25.34 -3.49
N SER A 296 -13.00 26.27 -4.44
CA SER A 296 -13.98 26.50 -5.50
C SER A 296 -13.73 25.63 -6.75
N ALA A 297 -12.64 24.88 -6.80
CA ALA A 297 -12.33 24.04 -7.95
C ALA A 297 -13.34 22.88 -8.08
N PRO A 298 -13.96 22.67 -9.26
CA PRO A 298 -14.86 21.56 -9.46
C PRO A 298 -14.16 20.22 -9.25
N ILE A 299 -14.88 19.20 -8.74
CA ILE A 299 -14.35 17.86 -8.62
C ILE A 299 -14.59 17.09 -9.92
N ALA A 300 -13.48 16.78 -10.61
CA ALA A 300 -13.48 16.04 -11.87
C ALA A 300 -13.72 14.55 -11.65
N TYR A 301 -13.06 13.96 -10.63
CA TYR A 301 -13.09 12.51 -10.41
C TYR A 301 -13.31 12.15 -8.95
N ARG A 302 -14.05 11.06 -8.76
CA ARG A 302 -14.27 10.40 -7.47
C ARG A 302 -14.08 8.91 -7.66
N TRP A 303 -13.25 8.29 -6.82
CA TRP A 303 -13.05 6.83 -6.86
C TRP A 303 -12.71 6.30 -5.48
N CYS A 304 -12.78 4.99 -5.34
CA CYS A 304 -12.28 4.31 -4.16
C CYS A 304 -11.56 3.01 -4.54
N GLY A 305 -10.76 2.51 -3.61
CA GLY A 305 -10.11 1.22 -3.71
C GLY A 305 -9.95 0.58 -2.34
N ARG A 306 -9.75 -0.72 -2.30
CA ARG A 306 -9.60 -1.47 -1.05
C ARG A 306 -8.14 -1.54 -0.61
N VAL A 307 -7.91 -1.32 0.67
CA VAL A 307 -6.61 -1.50 1.31
C VAL A 307 -6.65 -2.77 2.14
N ALA A 308 -5.70 -3.68 1.96
CA ALA A 308 -5.60 -4.87 2.80
C ALA A 308 -4.79 -4.56 4.07
N ILE A 309 -5.45 -4.64 5.22
CA ILE A 309 -4.83 -4.48 6.55
C ILE A 309 -4.80 -5.84 7.23
N THR A 310 -3.62 -6.27 7.60
CA THR A 310 -3.35 -7.49 8.38
C THR A 310 -3.46 -7.19 9.88
N ARG A 311 -3.52 -8.23 10.71
CA ARG A 311 -3.70 -8.07 12.15
C ARG A 311 -2.53 -7.38 12.84
N ASP A 312 -1.33 -7.62 12.38
CA ASP A 312 -0.07 -7.07 12.91
C ASP A 312 0.50 -5.91 12.10
N PHE A 313 -0.25 -5.44 11.10
CA PHE A 313 0.12 -4.36 10.20
C PHE A 313 1.41 -4.62 9.38
N LEU A 314 1.73 -5.88 9.13
CA LEU A 314 2.86 -6.29 8.28
C LEU A 314 2.36 -7.01 7.03
N PRO A 315 3.14 -7.00 5.93
CA PRO A 315 2.86 -7.86 4.79
C PRO A 315 3.10 -9.32 5.17
N HIS A 316 2.28 -10.22 4.64
CA HIS A 316 2.41 -11.64 4.87
C HIS A 316 2.67 -12.39 3.57
N LEU A 317 3.55 -13.38 3.69
CA LEU A 317 3.74 -14.42 2.70
C LEU A 317 3.25 -15.75 3.28
N HIS A 318 2.45 -16.47 2.51
CA HIS A 318 1.95 -17.80 2.90
C HIS A 318 2.29 -18.80 1.80
N GLU A 319 2.71 -19.99 2.19
CA GLU A 319 2.83 -21.14 1.30
C GLU A 319 2.02 -22.30 1.92
N PRO A 320 0.67 -22.25 1.84
CA PRO A 320 -0.17 -23.21 2.53
C PRO A 320 -0.03 -24.64 1.98
N GLN A 321 0.38 -24.75 0.73
CA GLN A 321 0.74 -26.01 0.08
C GLN A 321 1.95 -25.78 -0.84
N PRO A 322 2.75 -26.82 -1.11
CA PRO A 322 3.90 -26.72 -1.99
C PRO A 322 3.56 -26.10 -3.36
N GLY A 323 4.29 -25.05 -3.73
CA GLY A 323 4.12 -24.39 -5.01
C GLY A 323 2.95 -23.40 -5.11
N LEU A 324 2.22 -23.13 -4.02
CA LEU A 324 1.28 -22.02 -3.94
C LEU A 324 1.84 -20.95 -2.99
N LEU A 325 2.32 -19.86 -3.55
CA LEU A 325 2.80 -18.70 -2.79
C LEU A 325 1.73 -17.61 -2.80
N ILE A 326 1.38 -17.09 -1.64
CA ILE A 326 0.37 -16.04 -1.46
C ILE A 326 1.02 -14.82 -0.84
N ASN A 327 0.80 -13.65 -1.44
CA ASN A 327 1.22 -12.36 -0.88
C ASN A 327 -0.02 -11.53 -0.55
N ILE A 328 -0.11 -11.04 0.69
CA ILE A 328 -1.26 -10.27 1.17
C ILE A 328 -0.83 -9.24 2.22
N GLY A 329 -1.57 -8.12 2.29
CA GLY A 329 -1.33 -7.05 3.25
C GLY A 329 -0.46 -5.92 2.69
N CYS A 330 -1.10 -4.85 2.20
CA CYS A 330 -0.39 -3.67 1.67
C CYS A 330 -0.35 -2.49 2.65
N MET A 331 -1.19 -2.49 3.69
CA MET A 331 -1.32 -1.42 4.71
C MET A 331 -1.36 0.00 4.14
N GLY A 332 -1.88 0.19 2.91
CA GLY A 332 -1.93 1.47 2.22
C GLY A 332 -0.62 1.91 1.53
N ARG A 333 0.45 1.11 1.61
CA ARG A 333 1.74 1.36 0.95
C ARG A 333 1.97 0.45 -0.26
N GLY A 334 0.89 0.05 -0.92
CA GLY A 334 0.87 -1.04 -1.90
C GLY A 334 1.86 -0.89 -3.05
N ILE A 335 2.02 0.30 -3.64
CA ILE A 335 2.85 0.47 -4.83
C ILE A 335 4.31 0.11 -4.55
N GLY A 336 4.97 0.78 -3.62
CA GLY A 336 6.36 0.49 -3.27
C GLY A 336 6.54 -0.92 -2.69
N LEU A 337 5.74 -1.23 -1.66
CA LEU A 337 5.84 -2.49 -0.93
C LEU A 337 5.64 -3.71 -1.83
N GLN A 338 4.59 -3.72 -2.66
CA GLN A 338 4.28 -4.87 -3.50
C GLN A 338 5.21 -4.99 -4.70
N THR A 339 5.74 -3.88 -5.21
CA THR A 339 6.80 -3.91 -6.24
C THR A 339 8.06 -4.59 -5.70
N ALA A 340 8.54 -4.17 -4.54
CA ALA A 340 9.70 -4.78 -3.91
C ALA A 340 9.45 -6.25 -3.51
N MET A 341 8.25 -6.56 -3.00
CA MET A 341 7.84 -7.91 -2.65
C MET A 341 7.79 -8.82 -3.89
N GLY A 342 7.32 -8.32 -5.03
CA GLY A 342 7.32 -9.06 -6.30
C GLY A 342 8.72 -9.52 -6.70
N ARG A 343 9.72 -8.65 -6.55
CA ARG A 343 11.15 -9.00 -6.79
C ARG A 343 11.63 -10.08 -5.82
N ALA A 344 11.33 -9.92 -4.52
CA ALA A 344 11.71 -10.90 -3.50
C ALA A 344 11.07 -12.27 -3.73
N MET A 345 9.78 -12.30 -4.06
CA MET A 345 9.07 -13.54 -4.40
C MET A 345 9.63 -14.20 -5.65
N ALA A 346 9.95 -13.44 -6.70
CA ALA A 346 10.58 -13.99 -7.91
C ALA A 346 11.92 -14.63 -7.58
N ASN A 347 12.77 -13.98 -6.79
CA ASN A 347 14.05 -14.53 -6.34
C ASN A 347 13.86 -15.81 -5.52
N TYR A 348 12.88 -15.84 -4.62
CA TYR A 348 12.54 -17.04 -3.84
C TYR A 348 12.09 -18.19 -4.73
N LEU A 349 11.19 -17.92 -5.68
CA LEU A 349 10.68 -18.94 -6.59
C LEU A 349 11.78 -19.53 -7.50
N LEU A 350 12.77 -18.73 -7.87
CA LEU A 350 13.89 -19.17 -8.72
C LEU A 350 14.97 -19.92 -7.92
N SER A 351 15.31 -19.43 -6.72
CA SER A 351 16.42 -19.97 -5.92
C SER A 351 16.02 -21.04 -4.91
N GLY A 352 14.76 -21.04 -4.47
CA GLY A 352 14.27 -21.84 -3.33
C GLY A 352 14.79 -21.40 -1.96
N LYS A 353 15.52 -20.26 -1.89
CA LYS A 353 16.16 -19.78 -0.66
C LYS A 353 15.23 -18.87 0.12
N ALA A 354 14.87 -19.25 1.35
CA ALA A 354 13.98 -18.47 2.21
C ALA A 354 14.56 -17.11 2.64
N ASP A 355 15.88 -16.98 2.67
CA ASP A 355 16.59 -15.73 2.96
C ASP A 355 16.42 -14.64 1.87
N ALA A 356 15.96 -15.02 0.68
CA ALA A 356 15.54 -14.07 -0.35
C ALA A 356 14.25 -13.30 0.02
N LEU A 357 13.51 -13.75 1.02
CA LEU A 357 12.25 -13.13 1.46
C LEU A 357 12.50 -12.15 2.62
N PRO A 358 11.91 -10.94 2.56
CA PRO A 358 12.05 -9.94 3.63
C PRO A 358 11.24 -10.33 4.89
N VAL A 359 10.14 -11.06 4.72
CA VAL A 359 9.29 -11.56 5.79
C VAL A 359 9.23 -13.09 5.76
N PRO A 360 9.05 -13.75 6.91
CA PRO A 360 8.93 -15.20 6.93
C PRO A 360 7.65 -15.68 6.24
N VAL A 361 7.71 -16.90 5.70
CA VAL A 361 6.49 -17.59 5.26
C VAL A 361 5.73 -18.08 6.47
N THR A 362 4.47 -17.67 6.61
CA THR A 362 3.63 -17.96 7.76
C THR A 362 2.35 -18.71 7.36
N ALA A 363 1.65 -19.30 8.33
CA ALA A 363 0.31 -19.82 8.11
C ALA A 363 -0.70 -18.67 7.95
N VAL A 364 -1.81 -18.94 7.24
CA VAL A 364 -2.90 -17.96 7.08
C VAL A 364 -3.63 -17.81 8.43
N ALA A 365 -3.42 -16.67 9.10
CA ALA A 365 -4.04 -16.33 10.38
C ALA A 365 -5.31 -15.52 10.16
N LYS A 366 -6.46 -16.04 10.61
CA LYS A 366 -7.75 -15.36 10.46
C LYS A 366 -7.97 -14.34 11.57
N PHE A 367 -8.60 -13.21 11.25
CA PHE A 367 -9.08 -12.29 12.28
C PHE A 367 -10.13 -12.96 13.16
N PRO A 368 -10.03 -12.81 14.49
CA PRO A 368 -11.10 -13.23 15.40
C PRO A 368 -12.40 -12.51 15.04
N LEU A 369 -13.52 -13.21 15.16
CA LEU A 369 -14.86 -12.63 14.95
C LEU A 369 -15.02 -11.84 13.64
N HIS A 370 -14.27 -12.19 12.58
CA HIS A 370 -14.25 -11.46 11.31
C HIS A 370 -15.64 -11.18 10.73
N ARG A 371 -16.64 -12.04 10.98
CA ARG A 371 -18.04 -11.83 10.55
C ARG A 371 -18.66 -10.55 11.14
N PHE A 372 -18.20 -10.12 12.31
CA PHE A 372 -18.67 -8.93 13.01
C PHE A 372 -17.78 -7.68 12.78
N ARG A 373 -16.83 -7.77 11.84
CA ARG A 373 -15.83 -6.71 11.60
C ARG A 373 -16.44 -5.33 11.37
N GLN A 374 -17.59 -5.23 10.72
CA GLN A 374 -18.25 -3.95 10.48
C GLN A 374 -18.67 -3.25 11.78
N ILE A 375 -19.11 -4.02 12.79
CA ILE A 375 -19.56 -3.49 14.08
C ILE A 375 -18.37 -2.90 14.85
N TYR A 376 -17.34 -3.70 15.11
CA TYR A 376 -16.21 -3.21 15.91
C TYR A 376 -15.37 -2.16 15.17
N LEU A 377 -15.27 -2.22 13.83
CA LEU A 377 -14.57 -1.20 13.05
C LEU A 377 -15.35 0.12 13.02
N SER A 378 -16.68 0.09 12.98
CA SER A 378 -17.50 1.32 13.08
C SER A 378 -17.31 2.01 14.43
N ALA A 379 -17.22 1.25 15.52
CA ALA A 379 -16.92 1.79 16.84
C ALA A 379 -15.50 2.41 16.91
N ILE A 380 -14.50 1.73 16.36
CA ILE A 380 -13.12 2.23 16.27
C ILE A 380 -13.05 3.52 15.46
N ILE A 381 -13.73 3.60 14.30
CA ILE A 381 -13.75 4.81 13.48
C ILE A 381 -14.44 5.97 14.20
N ALA A 382 -15.54 5.71 14.90
CA ALA A 382 -16.19 6.74 15.69
C ALA A 382 -15.26 7.28 16.77
N TRP A 383 -14.51 6.41 17.44
CA TRP A 383 -13.50 6.79 18.42
C TRP A 383 -12.35 7.60 17.80
N TYR A 384 -11.84 7.20 16.62
CA TYR A 384 -10.81 7.95 15.89
C TYR A 384 -11.27 9.35 15.51
N ARG A 385 -12.52 9.49 15.00
CA ARG A 385 -13.08 10.81 14.68
C ARG A 385 -13.12 11.77 15.86
N MET A 386 -13.37 11.26 17.07
CA MET A 386 -13.34 12.09 18.29
C MET A 386 -11.94 12.56 18.65
N ASN A 387 -10.90 11.76 18.33
CA ASN A 387 -9.52 12.03 18.71
C ASN A 387 -8.70 12.76 17.62
N ASP A 388 -9.12 12.71 16.36
CA ASP A 388 -8.40 13.31 15.21
C ASP A 388 -8.65 14.83 15.04
N GLY A 389 -9.31 15.51 16.00
CA GLY A 389 -9.43 16.96 16.00
C GLY A 389 -10.37 17.58 14.97
N GLY A 390 -11.40 16.86 14.50
CA GLY A 390 -12.58 17.44 13.84
C GLY A 390 -12.37 17.99 12.40
N LEU A 391 -11.31 17.66 11.69
CA LEU A 391 -11.16 17.99 10.27
C LEU A 391 -11.87 16.97 9.34
N ALA A 392 -12.09 15.75 9.80
CA ALA A 392 -12.72 14.67 9.02
C ALA A 392 -14.23 14.58 9.23
#